data_52fcd2c926e0b397bfb40561e2540db8
#
_entry.id   52fcd2c926e0b397bfb40561e2540db8
#
_cell.length_a   1.000
_cell.length_b   1.000
_cell.length_c   1.000
_cell.angle_alpha   90.00
_cell.angle_beta   90.00
_cell.angle_gamma   90.00
#
_symmetry.space_group_name_H-M   'P 1'
#
loop_
_entity.id
_entity.type
_entity.pdbx_description
1 polymer ?
#
loop_
_entity_poly.entity_id
_entity_poly.type
_entity_poly.pdbx_seq_one_letter_code
_entity_poly.pdbx_strand_id
1 'polypeptide(L)'
;MDKLLVTGTDTILGANVAAWLAHRYHVIGLSWRHPLAIAGCETATCDPDAIDAARHWVASERPQWVIYCGTPAESVWNIPAPPLPRPESVPVAGTWARAAQEFGSEFCMVSSDAIFTGPWMFHRESGACFCDSTPARILRLTENEVTAVNPNALLVRTNVFGWSPDSASPGLVDTLVAALQEGKPVALDCMRHATPILATDFAEILDRAFQQKLRGVYHLAGAERINPFRFACLLADQFGLPMSNLSAIETPFENQRDYGTGETSLQTRRLRKALEAPMPLVREGLVRLYDQHVSGYRDRFGSVSPMVHEKVA
;
A
#
# COMPACT_ATOMS: atom_id res chain seq x y z
N MET A 1 5.23 22.60 -11.80
CA MET A 1 5.21 21.50 -10.83
C MET A 1 5.04 20.21 -11.61
N ASP A 2 5.85 19.22 -11.35
CA ASP A 2 5.78 17.94 -12.07
C ASP A 2 4.47 17.24 -11.75
N LYS A 3 3.85 16.62 -12.76
CA LYS A 3 2.54 15.99 -12.65
C LYS A 3 2.71 14.51 -12.33
N LEU A 4 1.99 14.02 -11.32
CA LEU A 4 1.93 12.62 -10.92
C LEU A 4 0.52 12.07 -11.04
N LEU A 5 0.40 10.81 -11.44
CA LEU A 5 -0.86 10.08 -11.47
C LEU A 5 -0.78 8.95 -10.44
N VAL A 6 -1.67 8.95 -9.46
CA VAL A 6 -1.76 7.92 -8.42
C VAL A 6 -3.09 7.20 -8.57
N THR A 7 -3.07 5.89 -8.85
CA THR A 7 -4.28 5.09 -8.93
C THR A 7 -4.61 4.43 -7.60
N GLY A 8 -5.86 4.00 -7.42
CA GLY A 8 -6.30 3.32 -6.18
C GLY A 8 -6.23 4.23 -4.96
N THR A 9 -6.54 5.50 -5.12
CA THR A 9 -6.53 6.47 -4.00
C THR A 9 -7.63 6.23 -2.98
N ASP A 10 -8.54 5.32 -3.22
CA ASP A 10 -9.51 4.78 -2.26
C ASP A 10 -8.94 3.66 -1.37
N THR A 11 -7.64 3.34 -1.51
CA THR A 11 -6.89 2.48 -0.58
C THR A 11 -6.11 3.31 0.44
N ILE A 12 -5.77 2.70 1.58
CA ILE A 12 -4.94 3.36 2.61
C ILE A 12 -3.64 3.88 1.98
N LEU A 13 -2.95 3.04 1.22
CA LEU A 13 -1.66 3.44 0.66
C LEU A 13 -1.81 4.51 -0.41
N GLY A 14 -2.70 4.32 -1.40
CA GLY A 14 -2.89 5.26 -2.50
C GLY A 14 -3.28 6.66 -2.02
N ALA A 15 -4.21 6.76 -1.05
CA ALA A 15 -4.61 8.03 -0.46
C ALA A 15 -3.47 8.75 0.26
N ASN A 16 -2.74 8.03 1.13
CA ASN A 16 -1.65 8.61 1.91
C ASN A 16 -0.46 9.00 1.02
N VAL A 17 -0.17 8.22 -0.04
CA VAL A 17 0.85 8.56 -1.05
C VAL A 17 0.44 9.84 -1.80
N ALA A 18 -0.81 9.92 -2.29
CA ALA A 18 -1.30 11.12 -2.98
C ALA A 18 -1.26 12.34 -2.07
N ALA A 19 -1.79 12.23 -0.85
CA ALA A 19 -1.80 13.32 0.13
C ALA A 19 -0.40 13.80 0.52
N TRP A 20 0.57 12.89 0.65
CA TRP A 20 1.95 13.24 0.98
C TRP A 20 2.65 13.90 -0.21
N LEU A 21 2.50 13.38 -1.42
CA LEU A 21 3.16 13.91 -2.61
C LEU A 21 2.59 15.27 -3.08
N ALA A 22 1.35 15.60 -2.72
CA ALA A 22 0.70 16.85 -3.10
C ALA A 22 1.42 18.12 -2.63
N HIS A 23 2.33 18.04 -1.64
CA HIS A 23 3.11 19.20 -1.21
C HIS A 23 4.27 19.53 -2.17
N ARG A 24 4.66 18.60 -3.06
CA ARG A 24 5.77 18.75 -4.01
C ARG A 24 5.37 18.66 -5.47
N TYR A 25 4.27 17.98 -5.76
CA TYR A 25 3.84 17.64 -7.10
C TYR A 25 2.40 18.07 -7.35
N HIS A 26 2.05 18.24 -8.61
CA HIS A 26 0.66 18.30 -9.03
C HIS A 26 0.14 16.85 -9.11
N VAL A 27 -0.63 16.43 -8.13
CA VAL A 27 -1.11 15.05 -8.01
C VAL A 27 -2.52 14.92 -8.55
N ILE A 28 -2.70 13.97 -9.47
CA ILE A 28 -4.00 13.49 -9.93
C ILE A 28 -4.23 12.11 -9.30
N GLY A 29 -5.24 12.02 -8.43
CA GLY A 29 -5.63 10.82 -7.73
C GLY A 29 -6.82 10.15 -8.41
N LEU A 30 -6.69 8.86 -8.75
CA LEU A 30 -7.76 8.06 -9.33
C LEU A 30 -8.27 7.04 -8.30
N SER A 31 -9.52 7.18 -7.89
CA SER A 31 -10.21 6.20 -7.06
C SER A 31 -10.95 5.19 -7.93
N TRP A 32 -11.09 3.97 -7.46
CA TRP A 32 -11.71 2.88 -8.24
C TRP A 32 -13.11 2.52 -7.76
N ARG A 33 -13.37 2.61 -6.47
CA ARG A 33 -14.62 2.13 -5.86
C ARG A 33 -15.64 3.24 -5.62
N HIS A 34 -15.16 4.38 -5.18
CA HIS A 34 -16.03 5.53 -4.85
C HIS A 34 -15.25 6.85 -4.96
N PRO A 35 -15.95 7.96 -5.23
CA PRO A 35 -15.31 9.28 -5.28
C PRO A 35 -14.70 9.65 -3.93
N LEU A 36 -13.47 10.15 -3.96
CA LEU A 36 -12.74 10.59 -2.79
C LEU A 36 -12.07 11.94 -3.07
N ALA A 37 -12.25 12.91 -2.17
CA ALA A 37 -11.48 14.15 -2.19
C ALA A 37 -10.22 13.98 -1.33
N ILE A 38 -9.08 14.43 -1.85
CA ILE A 38 -7.81 14.49 -1.12
C ILE A 38 -7.30 15.92 -1.19
N ALA A 39 -7.10 16.54 -0.02
CA ALA A 39 -6.65 17.94 0.04
C ALA A 39 -5.32 18.13 -0.70
N GLY A 40 -5.30 19.07 -1.65
CA GLY A 40 -4.14 19.37 -2.48
C GLY A 40 -3.99 18.49 -3.72
N CYS A 41 -4.92 17.57 -3.99
CA CYS A 41 -4.94 16.75 -5.19
C CYS A 41 -6.13 17.08 -6.08
N GLU A 42 -5.95 16.91 -7.38
CA GLU A 42 -7.08 16.70 -8.29
C GLU A 42 -7.52 15.24 -8.16
N THR A 43 -8.82 15.00 -8.03
CA THR A 43 -9.32 13.63 -7.85
C THR A 43 -10.42 13.30 -8.85
N ALA A 44 -10.40 12.07 -9.35
CA ALA A 44 -11.43 11.54 -10.24
C ALA A 44 -11.70 10.06 -9.94
N THR A 45 -12.84 9.58 -10.40
CA THR A 45 -13.15 8.14 -10.35
C THR A 45 -12.82 7.52 -11.70
N CYS A 46 -12.19 6.37 -11.68
CA CYS A 46 -11.80 5.61 -12.85
C CYS A 46 -12.17 4.14 -12.67
N ASP A 47 -12.83 3.54 -13.64
CA ASP A 47 -13.00 2.09 -13.68
C ASP A 47 -11.67 1.47 -14.16
N PRO A 48 -10.94 0.72 -13.31
CA PRO A 48 -9.67 0.12 -13.71
C PRO A 48 -9.83 -0.94 -14.79
N ASP A 49 -10.99 -1.56 -14.89
CA ASP A 49 -11.30 -2.64 -15.86
C ASP A 49 -11.74 -2.09 -17.22
N ALA A 50 -11.96 -0.77 -17.34
CA ALA A 50 -12.28 -0.14 -18.64
C ALA A 50 -11.07 -0.24 -19.59
N ILE A 51 -11.32 -0.78 -20.79
CA ILE A 51 -10.26 -1.19 -21.76
C ILE A 51 -9.26 -0.07 -22.05
N ASP A 52 -9.73 1.16 -22.19
CA ASP A 52 -8.89 2.31 -22.58
C ASP A 52 -8.56 3.26 -21.41
N ALA A 53 -8.98 2.96 -20.19
CA ALA A 53 -8.85 3.87 -19.05
C ALA A 53 -7.39 4.28 -18.82
N ALA A 54 -6.48 3.33 -18.75
CA ALA A 54 -5.05 3.60 -18.53
C ALA A 54 -4.48 4.49 -19.63
N ARG A 55 -4.75 4.16 -20.88
CA ARG A 55 -4.26 4.92 -22.04
C ARG A 55 -4.86 6.32 -22.08
N HIS A 56 -6.16 6.46 -21.82
CA HIS A 56 -6.84 7.73 -21.77
C HIS A 56 -6.20 8.67 -20.74
N TRP A 57 -6.10 8.21 -19.48
CA TRP A 57 -5.56 9.04 -18.41
C TRP A 57 -4.09 9.41 -18.61
N VAL A 58 -3.25 8.45 -19.03
CA VAL A 58 -1.81 8.74 -19.23
C VAL A 58 -1.60 9.61 -20.46
N ALA A 59 -2.37 9.44 -21.53
CA ALA A 59 -2.27 10.25 -22.74
C ALA A 59 -2.75 11.70 -22.50
N SER A 60 -3.87 11.90 -21.79
CA SER A 60 -4.44 13.23 -21.55
C SER A 60 -3.61 14.01 -20.54
N GLU A 61 -3.19 13.38 -19.45
CA GLU A 61 -2.54 14.08 -18.35
C GLU A 61 -1.02 14.18 -18.52
N ARG A 62 -0.41 13.31 -19.32
CA ARG A 62 1.05 13.26 -19.52
C ARG A 62 1.84 13.36 -18.23
N PRO A 63 1.54 12.51 -17.23
CA PRO A 63 2.25 12.54 -15.96
C PRO A 63 3.70 12.15 -16.15
N GLN A 64 4.61 12.75 -15.38
CA GLN A 64 5.99 12.28 -15.33
C GLN A 64 6.09 10.90 -14.70
N TRP A 65 5.21 10.62 -13.73
CA TRP A 65 5.23 9.37 -12.99
C TRP A 65 3.81 8.85 -12.76
N VAL A 66 3.62 7.55 -12.98
CA VAL A 66 2.40 6.80 -12.67
C VAL A 66 2.68 5.86 -11.51
N ILE A 67 1.97 6.03 -10.40
CA ILE A 67 2.03 5.16 -9.22
C ILE A 67 0.78 4.31 -9.20
N TYR A 68 0.94 3.02 -9.48
CA TYR A 68 -0.16 2.05 -9.50
C TYR A 68 -0.32 1.39 -8.14
N CYS A 69 -1.34 1.83 -7.38
CA CYS A 69 -1.75 1.28 -6.09
C CYS A 69 -3.05 0.50 -6.28
N GLY A 70 -2.95 -0.74 -6.76
CA GLY A 70 -4.10 -1.65 -6.89
C GLY A 70 -4.40 -2.43 -5.61
N THR A 71 -5.33 -3.39 -5.71
CA THR A 71 -5.64 -4.33 -4.63
C THR A 71 -4.39 -4.94 -3.96
N PRO A 72 -3.30 -5.26 -4.69
CA PRO A 72 -2.06 -5.75 -4.08
C PRO A 72 -1.39 -4.79 -3.09
N ALA A 73 -1.65 -3.50 -3.19
CA ALA A 73 -1.10 -2.49 -2.29
C ALA A 73 -1.78 -2.45 -0.92
N GLU A 74 -2.91 -3.14 -0.76
CA GLU A 74 -3.63 -3.20 0.52
C GLU A 74 -2.98 -4.24 1.45
N SER A 75 -2.76 -3.86 2.71
CA SER A 75 -2.18 -4.77 3.71
C SER A 75 -3.15 -5.89 4.06
N VAL A 76 -2.67 -7.14 4.03
CA VAL A 76 -3.41 -8.31 4.50
C VAL A 76 -3.68 -8.30 6.02
N TRP A 77 -3.12 -7.34 6.73
CA TRP A 77 -3.39 -7.12 8.14
C TRP A 77 -4.64 -6.29 8.40
N ASN A 78 -5.23 -5.65 7.38
CA ASN A 78 -6.43 -4.85 7.54
C ASN A 78 -7.61 -5.67 8.07
N ILE A 79 -8.46 -5.02 8.86
CA ILE A 79 -9.68 -5.58 9.43
C ILE A 79 -10.84 -4.65 9.05
N PRO A 80 -11.78 -5.10 8.20
CA PRO A 80 -11.84 -6.41 7.55
C PRO A 80 -10.68 -6.65 6.56
N ALA A 81 -10.41 -7.92 6.25
CA ALA A 81 -9.39 -8.27 5.29
C ALA A 81 -9.71 -7.70 3.90
N PRO A 82 -8.69 -7.20 3.14
CA PRO A 82 -8.91 -6.65 1.81
C PRO A 82 -9.33 -7.74 0.81
N PRO A 83 -9.92 -7.34 -0.33
CA PRO A 83 -10.16 -8.26 -1.44
C PRO A 83 -8.88 -8.97 -1.88
N LEU A 84 -9.01 -10.24 -2.24
CA LEU A 84 -7.87 -11.01 -2.74
C LEU A 84 -7.55 -10.63 -4.20
N PRO A 85 -6.27 -10.72 -4.62
CA PRO A 85 -5.89 -10.60 -6.02
C PRO A 85 -6.70 -11.55 -6.92
N ARG A 86 -7.22 -11.04 -8.04
CA ARG A 86 -8.02 -11.79 -9.02
C ARG A 86 -7.28 -11.88 -10.35
N PRO A 87 -7.57 -12.88 -11.20
CA PRO A 87 -6.93 -13.03 -12.51
C PRO A 87 -7.00 -11.76 -13.39
N GLU A 88 -8.10 -11.01 -13.30
CA GLU A 88 -8.33 -9.77 -14.04
C GLU A 88 -7.33 -8.67 -13.68
N SER A 89 -6.76 -8.70 -12.47
CA SER A 89 -5.74 -7.72 -12.07
C SER A 89 -4.45 -7.82 -12.89
N VAL A 90 -4.17 -8.99 -13.50
CA VAL A 90 -2.95 -9.18 -14.30
C VAL A 90 -2.95 -8.29 -15.55
N PRO A 91 -3.90 -8.39 -16.48
CA PRO A 91 -3.94 -7.53 -17.66
C PRO A 91 -4.15 -6.05 -17.30
N VAL A 92 -4.91 -5.75 -16.26
CA VAL A 92 -5.15 -4.35 -15.81
C VAL A 92 -3.83 -3.66 -15.47
N ALA A 93 -3.00 -4.26 -14.60
CA ALA A 93 -1.69 -3.69 -14.25
C ALA A 93 -0.78 -3.58 -15.49
N GLY A 94 -0.82 -4.56 -16.40
CA GLY A 94 -0.10 -4.55 -17.67
C GLY A 94 -0.51 -3.38 -18.58
N THR A 95 -1.82 -3.04 -18.66
CA THR A 95 -2.27 -1.89 -19.47
C THR A 95 -1.77 -0.56 -18.93
N TRP A 96 -1.76 -0.35 -17.60
CA TRP A 96 -1.20 0.84 -16.99
C TRP A 96 0.31 0.95 -17.22
N ALA A 97 1.06 -0.14 -17.07
CA ALA A 97 2.50 -0.18 -17.32
C ALA A 97 2.83 0.11 -18.79
N ARG A 98 2.05 -0.41 -19.73
CA ARG A 98 2.18 -0.18 -21.18
C ARG A 98 1.86 1.26 -21.55
N ALA A 99 0.77 1.81 -21.01
CA ALA A 99 0.43 3.21 -21.26
C ALA A 99 1.52 4.15 -20.75
N ALA A 100 2.05 3.92 -19.55
CA ALA A 100 3.17 4.70 -19.04
C ALA A 100 4.38 4.64 -19.97
N GLN A 101 4.75 3.44 -20.44
CA GLN A 101 5.87 3.27 -21.38
C GLN A 101 5.62 3.98 -22.72
N GLU A 102 4.41 3.83 -23.29
CA GLU A 102 4.04 4.45 -24.58
C GLU A 102 4.15 5.98 -24.55
N PHE A 103 3.77 6.58 -23.43
CA PHE A 103 3.76 8.04 -23.28
C PHE A 103 4.96 8.62 -22.54
N GLY A 104 5.96 7.81 -22.23
CA GLY A 104 7.24 8.25 -21.65
C GLY A 104 7.16 8.60 -20.16
N SER A 105 6.16 8.10 -19.45
CA SER A 105 6.04 8.22 -17.99
C SER A 105 6.86 7.14 -17.29
N GLU A 106 7.52 7.49 -16.19
CA GLU A 106 8.06 6.47 -15.26
C GLU A 106 6.89 5.73 -14.61
N PHE A 107 7.04 4.44 -14.35
CA PHE A 107 5.98 3.61 -13.79
C PHE A 107 6.44 2.90 -12.52
N CYS A 108 5.62 3.00 -11.47
CA CYS A 108 5.78 2.24 -10.24
C CYS A 108 4.54 1.40 -9.96
N MET A 109 4.70 0.09 -9.80
CA MET A 109 3.66 -0.77 -9.25
C MET A 109 3.96 -1.06 -7.78
N VAL A 110 2.98 -0.83 -6.91
CA VAL A 110 3.03 -1.30 -5.53
C VAL A 110 2.45 -2.71 -5.45
N SER A 111 3.24 -3.61 -4.93
CA SER A 111 2.94 -5.03 -4.70
C SER A 111 2.98 -5.34 -3.21
N SER A 112 2.74 -6.59 -2.82
CA SER A 112 2.62 -7.03 -1.43
C SER A 112 3.74 -7.98 -1.00
N ASP A 113 4.02 -7.99 0.30
CA ASP A 113 4.82 -9.00 0.97
C ASP A 113 4.13 -10.37 1.01
N ALA A 114 2.80 -10.41 0.85
CA ALA A 114 1.98 -11.63 0.92
C ALA A 114 2.26 -12.66 -0.19
N ILE A 115 3.13 -12.33 -1.16
CA ILE A 115 3.66 -13.33 -2.11
C ILE A 115 4.61 -14.34 -1.46
N PHE A 116 5.14 -14.03 -0.28
CA PHE A 116 6.08 -14.89 0.45
C PHE A 116 5.39 -15.70 1.55
N THR A 117 6.09 -16.75 2.01
CA THR A 117 5.70 -17.53 3.18
C THR A 117 6.95 -18.13 3.85
N GLY A 118 6.81 -18.57 5.11
CA GLY A 118 7.90 -19.22 5.85
C GLY A 118 8.53 -20.45 5.16
N PRO A 119 9.55 -21.07 5.78
CA PRO A 119 10.06 -20.81 7.13
C PRO A 119 11.14 -19.69 7.23
N TRP A 120 11.60 -19.15 6.12
CA TRP A 120 12.69 -18.16 6.11
C TRP A 120 12.16 -16.78 6.49
N MET A 121 12.93 -16.07 7.30
CA MET A 121 12.68 -14.67 7.67
C MET A 121 13.44 -13.72 6.74
N PHE A 122 12.93 -12.49 6.61
CA PHE A 122 13.56 -11.42 5.81
C PHE A 122 13.82 -11.84 4.37
N HIS A 123 12.72 -12.14 3.65
CA HIS A 123 12.76 -12.50 2.24
C HIS A 123 13.51 -11.46 1.40
N ARG A 124 14.36 -11.95 0.50
CA ARG A 124 15.09 -11.10 -0.46
C ARG A 124 14.27 -10.93 -1.73
N GLU A 125 14.57 -9.87 -2.50
CA GLU A 125 13.94 -9.63 -3.80
C GLU A 125 14.14 -10.82 -4.77
N SER A 126 15.28 -11.49 -4.70
CA SER A 126 15.60 -12.72 -5.45
C SER A 126 15.18 -14.00 -4.73
N GLY A 127 14.45 -13.91 -3.61
CA GLY A 127 14.03 -15.07 -2.84
C GLY A 127 13.02 -15.93 -3.60
N ALA A 128 13.06 -17.25 -3.36
CA ALA A 128 12.19 -18.22 -4.01
C ALA A 128 11.13 -18.84 -3.07
N CYS A 129 11.07 -18.42 -1.81
CA CYS A 129 10.09 -18.93 -0.83
C CYS A 129 8.72 -18.27 -1.02
N PHE A 130 8.14 -18.52 -2.18
CA PHE A 130 6.82 -17.98 -2.52
C PHE A 130 5.70 -18.80 -1.88
N CYS A 131 4.63 -18.10 -1.53
CA CYS A 131 3.37 -18.70 -1.17
C CYS A 131 2.73 -19.39 -2.40
N ASP A 132 2.25 -20.62 -2.23
CA ASP A 132 1.64 -21.40 -3.32
C ASP A 132 0.14 -21.14 -3.48
N SER A 133 -0.45 -20.28 -2.66
CA SER A 133 -1.87 -19.93 -2.78
C SER A 133 -2.18 -19.26 -4.11
N THR A 134 -3.42 -19.42 -4.58
CA THR A 134 -3.87 -18.79 -5.84
C THR A 134 -3.69 -17.27 -5.86
N PRO A 135 -4.06 -16.51 -4.80
CA PRO A 135 -3.83 -15.06 -4.78
C PRO A 135 -2.34 -14.66 -4.90
N ALA A 136 -1.44 -15.39 -4.24
CA ALA A 136 0.00 -15.13 -4.35
C ALA A 136 0.55 -15.41 -5.75
N ARG A 137 0.05 -16.47 -6.40
CA ARG A 137 0.40 -16.77 -7.81
C ARG A 137 -0.09 -15.69 -8.76
N ILE A 138 -1.32 -15.21 -8.60
CA ILE A 138 -1.88 -14.11 -9.40
C ILE A 138 -1.03 -12.85 -9.23
N LEU A 139 -0.68 -12.51 -7.99
CA LEU A 139 0.16 -11.33 -7.73
C LEU A 139 1.53 -11.43 -8.41
N ARG A 140 2.17 -12.60 -8.37
CA ARG A 140 3.43 -12.83 -9.10
C ARG A 140 3.27 -12.74 -10.61
N LEU A 141 2.16 -13.24 -11.16
CA LEU A 141 1.83 -13.08 -12.58
C LEU A 141 1.66 -11.59 -12.93
N THR A 142 1.03 -10.81 -12.04
CA THR A 142 0.88 -9.35 -12.22
C THR A 142 2.23 -8.64 -12.26
N GLU A 143 3.15 -8.98 -11.33
CA GLU A 143 4.53 -8.45 -11.34
C GLU A 143 5.29 -8.82 -12.63
N ASN A 144 5.15 -10.06 -13.08
CA ASN A 144 5.78 -10.54 -14.30
C ASN A 144 5.22 -9.84 -15.56
N GLU A 145 3.90 -9.66 -15.65
CA GLU A 145 3.25 -8.94 -16.75
C GLU A 145 3.75 -7.49 -16.83
N VAL A 146 3.76 -6.77 -15.68
CA VAL A 146 4.27 -5.40 -15.62
C VAL A 146 5.73 -5.34 -16.08
N THR A 147 6.58 -6.26 -15.63
CA THR A 147 8.00 -6.29 -16.00
C THR A 147 8.20 -6.64 -17.47
N ALA A 148 7.36 -7.52 -18.04
CA ALA A 148 7.43 -7.92 -19.44
C ALA A 148 7.06 -6.77 -20.37
N VAL A 149 6.01 -5.99 -20.02
CA VAL A 149 5.56 -4.87 -20.88
C VAL A 149 6.32 -3.57 -20.62
N ASN A 150 6.87 -3.37 -19.42
CA ASN A 150 7.68 -2.20 -19.08
C ASN A 150 8.94 -2.62 -18.27
N PRO A 151 10.03 -3.00 -18.92
CA PRO A 151 11.25 -3.44 -18.23
C PRO A 151 11.92 -2.37 -17.35
N ASN A 152 11.54 -1.10 -17.52
CA ASN A 152 12.01 0.01 -16.71
C ASN A 152 11.13 0.29 -15.47
N ALA A 153 10.04 -0.44 -15.30
CA ALA A 153 9.15 -0.26 -14.16
C ALA A 153 9.88 -0.47 -12.82
N LEU A 154 9.51 0.31 -11.83
CA LEU A 154 9.82 0.09 -10.43
C LEU A 154 8.73 -0.79 -9.82
N LEU A 155 9.08 -1.96 -9.30
CA LEU A 155 8.20 -2.84 -8.54
C LEU A 155 8.56 -2.75 -7.06
N VAL A 156 7.61 -2.39 -6.22
CA VAL A 156 7.83 -2.20 -4.80
C VAL A 156 6.94 -3.14 -4.00
N ARG A 157 7.55 -4.09 -3.28
CA ARG A 157 6.82 -4.97 -2.35
C ARG A 157 6.84 -4.36 -0.95
N THR A 158 5.69 -4.36 -0.28
CA THR A 158 5.51 -3.70 1.01
C THR A 158 4.42 -4.34 1.86
N ASN A 159 4.34 -3.91 3.11
CA ASN A 159 3.19 -4.06 4.01
C ASN A 159 2.99 -2.73 4.72
N VAL A 160 1.89 -2.05 4.48
CA VAL A 160 1.68 -0.69 4.99
C VAL A 160 0.61 -0.64 6.07
N PHE A 161 0.79 0.28 7.00
CA PHE A 161 -0.25 0.73 7.92
C PHE A 161 -0.43 2.24 7.82
N GLY A 162 -1.60 2.74 8.19
CA GLY A 162 -1.91 4.16 8.14
C GLY A 162 -3.40 4.41 8.33
N TRP A 163 -3.79 5.67 8.27
CA TRP A 163 -5.19 6.06 8.35
C TRP A 163 -5.94 5.74 7.06
N SER A 164 -7.12 5.14 7.20
CA SER A 164 -8.01 4.95 6.06
C SER A 164 -8.55 6.31 5.56
N PRO A 165 -8.63 6.50 4.24
CA PRO A 165 -9.26 7.68 3.67
C PRO A 165 -10.80 7.65 3.78
N ASP A 166 -11.38 6.50 4.06
CA ASP A 166 -12.81 6.27 4.15
C ASP A 166 -13.17 5.62 5.49
N SER A 167 -14.00 6.31 6.28
CA SER A 167 -14.49 5.79 7.56
C SER A 167 -15.40 4.58 7.40
N ALA A 168 -16.02 4.39 6.23
CA ALA A 168 -16.85 3.21 5.94
C ALA A 168 -16.01 1.96 5.61
N SER A 169 -14.73 2.15 5.28
CA SER A 169 -13.79 1.07 4.97
C SER A 169 -12.53 1.18 5.86
N PRO A 170 -12.66 0.97 7.19
CA PRO A 170 -11.55 1.15 8.12
C PRO A 170 -10.43 0.15 7.84
N GLY A 171 -9.18 0.55 8.11
CA GLY A 171 -8.03 -0.35 8.13
C GLY A 171 -7.74 -0.92 9.51
N LEU A 172 -6.59 -1.60 9.65
CA LEU A 172 -6.16 -2.14 10.95
C LEU A 172 -6.06 -1.05 12.03
N VAL A 173 -5.45 0.09 11.70
CA VAL A 173 -5.23 1.20 12.66
C VAL A 173 -6.56 1.76 13.14
N ASP A 174 -7.47 2.10 12.21
CA ASP A 174 -8.78 2.66 12.54
C ASP A 174 -9.59 1.71 13.41
N THR A 175 -9.59 0.42 13.06
CA THR A 175 -10.31 -0.63 13.79
C THR A 175 -9.74 -0.79 15.20
N LEU A 176 -8.41 -0.82 15.37
CA LEU A 176 -7.77 -0.95 16.67
C LEU A 176 -8.05 0.25 17.57
N VAL A 177 -7.85 1.46 17.06
CA VAL A 177 -8.08 2.68 17.84
C VAL A 177 -9.53 2.77 18.30
N ALA A 178 -10.49 2.57 17.39
CA ALA A 178 -11.91 2.61 17.72
C ALA A 178 -12.31 1.52 18.74
N ALA A 179 -11.91 0.27 18.53
CA ALA A 179 -12.25 -0.82 19.43
C ALA A 179 -11.67 -0.62 20.84
N LEU A 180 -10.41 -0.19 20.95
CA LEU A 180 -9.77 0.03 22.24
C LEU A 180 -10.35 1.25 22.98
N GLN A 181 -10.71 2.33 22.27
CA GLN A 181 -11.41 3.49 22.85
C GLN A 181 -12.79 3.10 23.40
N GLU A 182 -13.49 2.20 22.73
CA GLU A 182 -14.80 1.69 23.15
C GLU A 182 -14.70 0.57 24.21
N GLY A 183 -13.49 0.18 24.62
CA GLY A 183 -13.27 -0.91 25.57
C GLY A 183 -13.63 -2.31 25.04
N LYS A 184 -13.70 -2.47 23.71
CA LYS A 184 -14.01 -3.75 23.08
C LYS A 184 -12.79 -4.69 23.04
N PRO A 185 -12.99 -6.01 23.25
CA PRO A 185 -11.90 -6.97 23.12
C PRO A 185 -11.48 -7.12 21.66
N VAL A 186 -10.16 -7.22 21.44
CA VAL A 186 -9.57 -7.47 20.12
C VAL A 186 -8.59 -8.63 20.22
N ALA A 187 -8.83 -9.65 19.42
CA ALA A 187 -7.94 -10.82 19.30
C ALA A 187 -7.13 -10.71 17.99
N LEU A 188 -5.80 -10.84 18.09
CA LEU A 188 -4.89 -10.67 16.97
C LEU A 188 -3.85 -11.77 16.89
N ASP A 189 -3.52 -12.13 15.66
CA ASP A 189 -2.55 -13.18 15.38
C ASP A 189 -1.14 -12.81 15.89
N CYS A 190 -0.49 -13.75 16.58
CA CYS A 190 0.87 -13.61 17.09
C CYS A 190 1.89 -14.50 16.33
N MET A 191 1.44 -15.28 15.34
CA MET A 191 2.29 -16.22 14.59
C MET A 191 2.77 -15.64 13.26
N ARG A 192 1.88 -14.95 12.52
CA ARG A 192 2.25 -14.32 11.24
C ARG A 192 3.11 -13.09 11.48
N HIS A 193 4.11 -12.88 10.64
CA HIS A 193 5.04 -11.76 10.78
C HIS A 193 5.26 -11.03 9.46
N ALA A 194 5.42 -9.72 9.55
CA ALA A 194 5.77 -8.84 8.45
C ALA A 194 6.75 -7.75 8.90
N THR A 195 7.11 -6.86 8.00
CA THR A 195 7.90 -5.65 8.27
C THR A 195 7.09 -4.41 7.88
N PRO A 196 6.05 -4.06 8.68
CA PRO A 196 5.13 -2.99 8.31
C PRO A 196 5.83 -1.62 8.33
N ILE A 197 5.33 -0.72 7.46
CA ILE A 197 5.80 0.67 7.35
C ILE A 197 4.60 1.63 7.34
N LEU A 198 4.76 2.81 7.93
CA LEU A 198 3.73 3.85 7.86
C LEU A 198 3.58 4.33 6.40
N ALA A 199 2.34 4.51 5.93
CA ALA A 199 2.05 4.87 4.54
C ALA A 199 2.69 6.21 4.11
N THR A 200 2.81 7.19 5.01
CA THR A 200 3.52 8.44 4.70
C THR A 200 5.04 8.29 4.68
N ASP A 201 5.62 7.42 5.50
CA ASP A 201 7.05 7.09 5.42
C ASP A 201 7.36 6.33 4.13
N PHE A 202 6.45 5.43 3.73
CA PHE A 202 6.52 4.77 2.44
C PHE A 202 6.54 5.81 1.30
N ALA A 203 5.64 6.80 1.32
CA ALA A 203 5.55 7.83 0.29
C ALA A 203 6.83 8.67 0.20
N GLU A 204 7.43 9.05 1.34
CA GLU A 204 8.70 9.77 1.40
C GLU A 204 9.85 8.97 0.78
N ILE A 205 9.96 7.69 1.16
CA ILE A 205 11.02 6.83 0.65
C ILE A 205 10.81 6.52 -0.84
N LEU A 206 9.56 6.37 -1.28
CA LEU A 206 9.22 6.17 -2.69
C LEU A 206 9.59 7.39 -3.54
N ASP A 207 9.34 8.61 -3.03
CA ASP A 207 9.78 9.84 -3.71
C ASP A 207 11.30 9.86 -3.90
N ARG A 208 12.06 9.50 -2.87
CA ARG A 208 13.53 9.39 -2.99
C ARG A 208 13.95 8.33 -4.00
N ALA A 209 13.26 7.19 -4.06
CA ALA A 209 13.51 6.15 -5.05
C ALA A 209 13.25 6.66 -6.48
N PHE A 210 12.19 7.45 -6.67
CA PHE A 210 11.87 8.10 -7.93
C PHE A 210 12.95 9.12 -8.33
N GLN A 211 13.37 10.00 -7.42
CA GLN A 211 14.44 10.97 -7.68
C GLN A 211 15.76 10.31 -8.11
N GLN A 212 16.04 9.13 -7.57
CA GLN A 212 17.21 8.32 -7.93
C GLN A 212 16.99 7.39 -9.14
N LYS A 213 15.81 7.47 -9.77
CA LYS A 213 15.43 6.67 -10.95
C LYS A 213 15.64 5.17 -10.74
N LEU A 214 15.26 4.65 -9.58
CA LEU A 214 15.37 3.22 -9.28
C LEU A 214 14.42 2.42 -10.18
N ARG A 215 14.88 1.24 -10.62
CA ARG A 215 14.16 0.34 -11.54
C ARG A 215 14.29 -1.11 -11.11
N GLY A 216 13.30 -1.92 -11.48
CA GLY A 216 13.22 -3.33 -11.08
C GLY A 216 12.62 -3.51 -9.70
N VAL A 217 12.83 -4.68 -9.09
CA VAL A 217 12.15 -5.06 -7.84
C VAL A 217 12.92 -4.56 -6.62
N TYR A 218 12.20 -3.91 -5.70
CA TYR A 218 12.70 -3.48 -4.39
C TYR A 218 11.70 -3.83 -3.28
N HIS A 219 12.23 -4.11 -2.10
CA HIS A 219 11.44 -4.20 -0.88
C HIS A 219 11.50 -2.86 -0.14
N LEU A 220 10.36 -2.18 -0.03
CA LEU A 220 10.18 -0.94 0.72
C LEU A 220 9.28 -1.20 1.92
N ALA A 221 9.90 -1.44 3.06
CA ALA A 221 9.24 -1.89 4.29
C ALA A 221 9.98 -1.33 5.51
N GLY A 222 9.38 -1.45 6.69
CA GLY A 222 10.02 -1.09 7.94
C GLY A 222 11.25 -1.94 8.27
N ALA A 223 12.05 -1.47 9.22
CA ALA A 223 13.26 -2.16 9.66
C ALA A 223 12.98 -3.35 10.59
N GLU A 224 11.79 -3.42 11.19
CA GLU A 224 11.45 -4.38 12.24
C GLU A 224 10.47 -5.44 11.76
N ARG A 225 10.79 -6.69 12.10
CA ARG A 225 9.88 -7.83 11.96
C ARG A 225 8.97 -7.90 13.18
N ILE A 226 7.65 -7.85 12.97
CA ILE A 226 6.65 -7.81 14.03
C ILE A 226 5.39 -8.59 13.60
N ASN A 227 4.59 -9.03 14.55
CA ASN A 227 3.27 -9.62 14.32
C ASN A 227 2.13 -8.64 14.66
N PRO A 228 0.88 -8.87 14.20
CA PRO A 228 -0.26 -7.99 14.45
C PRO A 228 -0.54 -7.75 15.94
N PHE A 229 -0.43 -8.78 16.78
CA PHE A 229 -0.65 -8.62 18.22
C PHE A 229 0.38 -7.67 18.84
N ARG A 230 1.66 -7.87 18.55
CA ARG A 230 2.71 -6.98 19.07
C ARG A 230 2.59 -5.56 18.51
N PHE A 231 2.22 -5.42 17.24
CA PHE A 231 1.91 -4.12 16.63
C PHE A 231 0.80 -3.40 17.39
N ALA A 232 -0.31 -4.09 17.70
CA ALA A 232 -1.42 -3.51 18.45
C ALA A 232 -1.03 -3.10 19.88
N CYS A 233 -0.16 -3.88 20.57
CA CYS A 233 0.36 -3.48 21.86
C CYS A 233 1.19 -2.18 21.78
N LEU A 234 2.04 -2.03 20.75
CA LEU A 234 2.82 -0.81 20.54
C LEU A 234 1.94 0.39 20.16
N LEU A 235 0.88 0.17 19.37
CA LEU A 235 -0.08 1.20 19.04
C LEU A 235 -0.87 1.64 20.27
N ALA A 236 -1.36 0.70 21.08
CA ALA A 236 -2.06 1.00 22.32
C ALA A 236 -1.20 1.80 23.29
N ASP A 237 0.08 1.43 23.47
CA ASP A 237 1.07 2.15 24.25
C ASP A 237 1.24 3.59 23.77
N GLN A 238 1.44 3.78 22.45
CA GLN A 238 1.63 5.09 21.84
C GLN A 238 0.41 6.01 21.98
N PHE A 239 -0.80 5.43 21.89
CA PHE A 239 -2.06 6.18 21.95
C PHE A 239 -2.64 6.30 23.37
N GLY A 240 -1.96 5.75 24.39
CA GLY A 240 -2.46 5.73 25.76
C GLY A 240 -3.75 4.92 25.94
N LEU A 241 -3.94 3.86 25.13
CA LEU A 241 -5.14 3.02 25.13
C LEU A 241 -4.96 1.76 26.00
N PRO A 242 -6.07 1.18 26.55
CA PRO A 242 -5.97 0.04 27.45
C PRO A 242 -5.53 -1.24 26.71
N MET A 243 -4.37 -1.77 27.05
CA MET A 243 -3.86 -3.04 26.50
C MET A 243 -4.57 -4.28 27.07
N SER A 244 -5.34 -4.15 28.16
CA SER A 244 -6.08 -5.26 28.78
C SER A 244 -7.12 -5.90 27.86
N ASN A 245 -7.55 -5.18 26.83
CA ASN A 245 -8.52 -5.66 25.87
C ASN A 245 -7.90 -6.36 24.66
N LEU A 246 -6.57 -6.41 24.60
CA LEU A 246 -5.84 -7.14 23.55
C LEU A 246 -5.56 -8.57 23.97
N SER A 247 -5.78 -9.52 23.08
CA SER A 247 -5.43 -10.92 23.28
C SER A 247 -4.72 -11.48 22.05
N ALA A 248 -3.74 -12.37 22.30
CA ALA A 248 -3.05 -13.07 21.24
C ALA A 248 -3.84 -14.32 20.82
N ILE A 249 -3.91 -14.56 19.51
CA ILE A 249 -4.38 -15.83 18.95
C ILE A 249 -3.28 -16.43 18.08
N GLU A 250 -3.23 -17.77 18.04
CA GLU A 250 -2.28 -18.50 17.22
C GLU A 250 -3.00 -19.03 15.98
N THR A 251 -2.57 -18.60 14.80
CA THR A 251 -3.00 -19.23 13.54
C THR A 251 -2.41 -20.64 13.47
N PRO A 252 -3.22 -21.70 13.27
CA PRO A 252 -2.73 -23.05 13.11
C PRO A 252 -1.68 -23.16 12.01
N PHE A 253 -0.68 -24.03 12.22
CA PHE A 253 0.46 -24.16 11.29
C PHE A 253 0.05 -24.49 9.86
N GLU A 254 -0.98 -25.31 9.66
CA GLU A 254 -1.55 -25.64 8.36
C GLU A 254 -2.05 -24.39 7.60
N ASN A 255 -2.55 -23.37 8.31
CA ASN A 255 -3.08 -22.14 7.74
C ASN A 255 -2.01 -21.07 7.54
N GLN A 256 -0.78 -21.26 8.06
CA GLN A 256 0.32 -20.30 7.89
C GLN A 256 0.91 -20.31 6.47
N ARG A 257 0.40 -21.17 5.58
CA ARG A 257 0.79 -21.24 4.16
C ARG A 257 -0.16 -20.51 3.22
N ASP A 258 -1.24 -19.96 3.76
CA ASP A 258 -2.19 -19.17 2.98
C ASP A 258 -1.65 -17.77 2.71
N TYR A 259 -2.34 -17.03 1.83
CA TYR A 259 -1.95 -15.69 1.42
C TYR A 259 -1.86 -14.74 2.62
N GLY A 260 -0.65 -14.28 2.92
CA GLY A 260 -0.38 -13.31 3.99
C GLY A 260 -0.54 -13.82 5.42
N THR A 261 -0.66 -15.13 5.64
CA THR A 261 -0.89 -15.71 6.98
C THR A 261 0.38 -16.21 7.67
N GLY A 262 1.48 -16.32 6.96
CA GLY A 262 2.73 -16.86 7.49
C GLY A 262 3.80 -15.79 7.72
N GLU A 263 5.02 -16.17 7.44
CA GLU A 263 6.19 -15.31 7.51
C GLU A 263 6.38 -14.57 6.20
N THR A 264 6.16 -13.26 6.19
CA THR A 264 6.23 -12.42 5.00
C THR A 264 7.24 -11.26 5.14
N SER A 265 8.03 -11.25 6.23
CA SER A 265 8.97 -10.15 6.47
C SER A 265 9.96 -9.96 5.31
N LEU A 266 10.21 -8.71 4.97
CA LEU A 266 11.01 -8.29 3.82
C LEU A 266 12.39 -7.81 4.23
N GLN A 267 13.43 -8.23 3.50
CA GLN A 267 14.76 -7.67 3.61
C GLN A 267 14.87 -6.41 2.75
N THR A 268 15.24 -5.28 3.34
CA THR A 268 15.33 -3.98 2.66
C THR A 268 16.75 -3.57 2.29
N ARG A 269 17.73 -4.49 2.35
CA ARG A 269 19.16 -4.17 2.14
C ARG A 269 19.44 -3.54 0.78
N ARG A 270 18.78 -4.01 -0.29
CA ARG A 270 18.94 -3.48 -1.65
C ARG A 270 18.52 -2.00 -1.69
N LEU A 271 17.35 -1.66 -1.15
CA LEU A 271 16.84 -0.30 -1.11
C LEU A 271 17.70 0.60 -0.23
N ARG A 272 18.03 0.16 0.99
CA ARG A 272 18.90 0.93 1.90
C ARG A 272 20.25 1.27 1.27
N LYS A 273 20.83 0.33 0.51
CA LYS A 273 22.09 0.58 -0.20
C LYS A 273 21.90 1.57 -1.34
N ALA A 274 20.80 1.49 -2.09
CA ALA A 274 20.53 2.40 -3.21
C ALA A 274 20.24 3.83 -2.73
N LEU A 275 19.54 4.00 -1.61
CA LEU A 275 19.16 5.31 -1.06
C LEU A 275 20.17 5.86 -0.04
N GLU A 276 21.16 5.07 0.36
CA GLU A 276 22.12 5.40 1.44
C GLU A 276 21.41 5.84 2.73
N ALA A 277 20.30 5.16 3.08
CA ALA A 277 19.46 5.52 4.21
C ALA A 277 18.91 4.29 4.95
N PRO A 278 18.70 4.41 6.28
CA PRO A 278 18.01 3.39 7.05
C PRO A 278 16.51 3.35 6.69
N MET A 279 15.85 2.24 7.03
CA MET A 279 14.38 2.17 7.03
C MET A 279 13.86 2.52 8.43
N PRO A 280 12.65 3.09 8.51
CA PRO A 280 12.07 3.49 9.80
C PRO A 280 11.72 2.29 10.68
N LEU A 281 11.80 2.48 11.98
CA LEU A 281 11.31 1.54 12.98
C LEU A 281 9.78 1.65 13.11
N VAL A 282 9.14 0.57 13.56
CA VAL A 282 7.68 0.58 13.80
C VAL A 282 7.29 1.66 14.81
N ARG A 283 8.04 1.81 15.89
CA ARG A 283 7.78 2.85 16.90
C ARG A 283 7.88 4.27 16.34
N GLU A 284 8.82 4.55 15.45
CA GLU A 284 8.94 5.85 14.79
C GLU A 284 7.71 6.14 13.91
N GLY A 285 7.25 5.13 13.17
CA GLY A 285 6.02 5.23 12.40
C GLY A 285 4.79 5.45 13.27
N LEU A 286 4.70 4.78 14.43
CA LEU A 286 3.58 4.95 15.37
C LEU A 286 3.57 6.33 16.05
N VAL A 287 4.73 6.91 16.35
CA VAL A 287 4.82 8.31 16.82
C VAL A 287 4.27 9.25 15.77
N ARG A 288 4.72 9.14 14.51
CA ARG A 288 4.19 9.97 13.41
C ARG A 288 2.70 9.74 13.15
N LEU A 289 2.24 8.51 13.28
CA LEU A 289 0.81 8.19 13.16
C LEU A 289 -0.02 8.87 14.25
N TYR A 290 0.49 8.94 15.48
CA TYR A 290 -0.14 9.65 16.60
C TYR A 290 -0.13 11.17 16.35
N ASP A 291 0.99 11.73 15.88
CA ASP A 291 1.07 13.15 15.50
C ASP A 291 0.07 13.49 14.39
N GLN A 292 -0.12 12.60 13.42
CA GLN A 292 -1.17 12.72 12.40
C GLN A 292 -2.58 12.75 13.02
N HIS A 293 -2.83 11.90 14.02
CA HIS A 293 -4.11 11.88 14.73
C HIS A 293 -4.38 13.22 15.44
N VAL A 294 -3.40 13.71 16.19
CA VAL A 294 -3.53 14.96 16.95
C VAL A 294 -3.63 16.19 16.05
N SER A 295 -2.96 16.19 14.91
CA SER A 295 -2.94 17.31 13.96
C SER A 295 -4.14 17.36 13.00
N GLY A 296 -5.08 16.41 13.10
CA GLY A 296 -6.22 16.35 12.18
C GLY A 296 -5.84 15.93 10.75
N TYR A 297 -4.80 15.13 10.57
CA TYR A 297 -4.35 14.67 9.25
C TYR A 297 -5.47 14.00 8.44
N ARG A 298 -6.41 13.31 9.11
CA ARG A 298 -7.54 12.64 8.47
C ARG A 298 -8.52 13.60 7.78
N ASP A 299 -8.55 14.87 8.20
CA ASP A 299 -9.40 15.91 7.57
C ASP A 299 -8.96 16.23 6.13
N ARG A 300 -7.79 15.71 5.72
CA ARG A 300 -7.34 15.77 4.33
C ARG A 300 -8.15 14.88 3.39
N PHE A 301 -8.88 13.91 3.93
CA PHE A 301 -9.71 12.96 3.18
C PHE A 301 -11.19 13.32 3.38
N GLY A 302 -11.91 13.51 2.29
CA GLY A 302 -13.32 13.87 2.33
C GLY A 302 -14.14 13.12 1.28
N SER A 303 -15.45 13.01 1.51
CA SER A 303 -16.36 12.61 0.45
C SER A 303 -16.54 13.78 -0.53
N VAL A 304 -16.39 13.51 -1.81
CA VAL A 304 -16.81 14.46 -2.84
C VAL A 304 -18.34 14.46 -2.84
N SER A 305 -18.98 15.57 -2.49
CA SER A 305 -20.36 15.80 -2.94
C SER A 305 -20.38 15.66 -4.45
N PRO A 306 -21.30 14.88 -5.04
CA PRO A 306 -21.31 14.64 -6.48
C PRO A 306 -21.54 15.95 -7.23
N MET A 307 -20.48 16.68 -7.53
CA MET A 307 -20.50 17.62 -8.65
C MET A 307 -20.29 16.78 -9.90
N VAL A 308 -21.38 16.56 -10.60
CA VAL A 308 -21.46 15.89 -11.88
C VAL A 308 -20.50 16.56 -12.85
N HIS A 309 -19.32 16.00 -12.99
CA HIS A 309 -18.58 16.11 -14.23
C HIS A 309 -18.79 14.80 -15.00
N GLU A 310 -19.97 14.70 -15.63
CA GLU A 310 -20.11 13.90 -16.84
C GLU A 310 -19.07 14.38 -17.85
N LYS A 311 -17.92 13.77 -17.90
CA LYS A 311 -17.12 13.71 -19.11
C LYS A 311 -17.41 12.36 -19.77
N VAL A 312 -18.29 12.48 -20.68
CA VAL A 312 -18.78 11.61 -21.77
C VAL A 312 -17.79 10.51 -22.14
N ALA A 313 -18.43 9.34 -22.36
CA ALA A 313 -17.95 8.11 -22.95
C ALA A 313 -17.18 8.32 -24.27
#